data_5254254ba035b4f0dd53382c1fbbe85c
#
_entry.id   5254254ba035b4f0dd53382c1fbbe85c
#
_cell.length_a   1.000
_cell.length_b   1.000
_cell.length_c   1.000
_cell.angle_alpha   90.00
_cell.angle_beta   90.00
_cell.angle_gamma   90.00
#
_symmetry.space_group_name_H-M   'P 1'
#
loop_
_entity.id
_entity.type
_entity.pdbx_description
1 polymer ?
#
loop_
_entity_poly.entity_id
_entity_poly.type
_entity_poly.pdbx_seq_one_letter_code
_entity_poly.pdbx_strand_id
1 'polypeptide(L)'
;GVIISEDGLVLTAAHVIGKTGKKMHVRLPNGKRVPAVSLGGSEISDAGMLKITRKGKWPFAPIAPMDKSKVSDWCFAIGHPGGYDDKRGVVVRLGRVIAKTDETLQSDSRLLGGDSGGPLFNFDGEIIAIHSRISEKSDQNFHVPIECFHTNWEFYRTGEILTFNKLVGMGFLGVGCEKTDAGLNILNVIKGSAADRIGLIKND
;
A
#
# COMPACT_ATOMS: atom_id res chain seq x y z
N GLY A 1 1.94 8.67 -5.43
CA GLY A 1 1.96 7.48 -6.30
C GLY A 1 3.24 7.35 -7.10
N VAL A 2 3.50 6.17 -7.63
CA VAL A 2 4.66 5.87 -8.48
C VAL A 2 4.22 5.15 -9.75
N ILE A 3 4.72 5.60 -10.91
CA ILE A 3 4.47 4.96 -12.21
C ILE A 3 5.34 3.70 -12.30
N ILE A 4 4.73 2.56 -12.66
CA ILE A 4 5.38 1.24 -12.66
C ILE A 4 5.40 0.55 -14.04
N SER A 5 4.85 1.19 -15.07
CA SER A 5 4.84 0.65 -16.43
C SER A 5 4.87 1.76 -17.48
N GLU A 6 5.44 1.45 -18.65
CA GLU A 6 5.52 2.37 -19.77
C GLU A 6 4.14 2.87 -20.25
N ASP A 7 3.11 2.07 -20.09
CA ASP A 7 1.74 2.41 -20.46
C ASP A 7 0.98 3.21 -19.38
N GLY A 8 1.66 3.55 -18.25
CA GLY A 8 1.17 4.47 -17.23
C GLY A 8 0.32 3.84 -16.12
N LEU A 9 0.59 2.60 -15.75
CA LEU A 9 0.06 2.04 -14.51
C LEU A 9 0.77 2.67 -13.30
N VAL A 10 0.02 2.95 -12.23
CA VAL A 10 0.53 3.66 -11.05
C VAL A 10 0.10 2.93 -9.79
N LEU A 11 1.04 2.67 -8.89
CA LEU A 11 0.73 2.23 -7.53
C LEU A 11 0.62 3.43 -6.58
N THR A 12 -0.29 3.29 -5.62
CA THR A 12 -0.58 4.31 -4.60
C THR A 12 -1.28 3.66 -3.39
N ALA A 13 -1.74 4.44 -2.43
CA ALA A 13 -2.55 3.97 -1.32
C ALA A 13 -4.06 3.98 -1.67
N ALA A 14 -4.83 3.04 -1.10
CA ALA A 14 -6.27 2.94 -1.37
C ALA A 14 -7.04 4.18 -0.91
N HIS A 15 -6.69 4.74 0.26
CA HIS A 15 -7.33 5.97 0.76
C HIS A 15 -7.11 7.19 -0.17
N VAL A 16 -6.07 7.17 -1.04
CA VAL A 16 -5.81 8.22 -2.04
C VAL A 16 -6.77 8.08 -3.22
N ILE A 17 -7.02 6.86 -3.70
CA ILE A 17 -7.92 6.63 -4.85
C ILE A 17 -9.39 6.73 -4.48
N GLY A 18 -9.74 6.30 -3.27
CA GLY A 18 -11.13 6.19 -2.82
C GLY A 18 -11.87 5.06 -3.54
N LYS A 19 -12.74 5.38 -4.47
CA LYS A 19 -13.53 4.40 -5.22
C LYS A 19 -13.06 4.23 -6.67
N THR A 20 -13.34 3.07 -7.24
CA THR A 20 -13.07 2.72 -8.65
C THR A 20 -13.73 3.67 -9.63
N GLY A 21 -13.07 3.91 -10.77
CA GLY A 21 -13.59 4.71 -11.88
C GLY A 21 -13.56 6.22 -11.64
N LYS A 22 -13.02 6.69 -10.51
CA LYS A 22 -12.89 8.10 -10.20
C LYS A 22 -11.87 8.77 -11.14
N LYS A 23 -12.26 9.85 -11.79
CA LYS A 23 -11.34 10.70 -12.58
C LYS A 23 -10.38 11.43 -11.64
N MET A 24 -9.10 11.31 -11.90
CA MET A 24 -8.02 11.86 -11.10
C MET A 24 -6.96 12.51 -11.99
N HIS A 25 -5.95 13.10 -11.39
CA HIS A 25 -4.77 13.62 -12.08
C HIS A 25 -3.50 13.13 -11.41
N VAL A 26 -2.56 12.64 -12.19
CA VAL A 26 -1.19 12.43 -11.76
C VAL A 26 -0.40 13.71 -12.04
N ARG A 27 0.26 14.25 -11.02
CA ARG A 27 1.19 15.37 -11.19
C ARG A 27 2.58 14.82 -11.39
N LEU A 28 3.19 15.16 -12.51
CA LEU A 28 4.55 14.76 -12.86
C LEU A 28 5.58 15.67 -12.17
N PRO A 29 6.86 15.25 -12.08
CA PRO A 29 7.93 16.05 -11.45
C PRO A 29 8.10 17.45 -12.03
N ASN A 30 7.76 17.65 -13.32
CA ASN A 30 7.79 18.97 -13.98
C ASN A 30 6.52 19.81 -13.72
N GLY A 31 5.71 19.45 -12.74
CA GLY A 31 4.46 20.13 -12.37
C GLY A 31 3.26 19.85 -13.27
N LYS A 32 3.47 19.22 -14.44
CA LYS A 32 2.39 18.92 -15.39
C LYS A 32 1.40 17.93 -14.80
N ARG A 33 0.11 18.20 -14.95
CA ARG A 33 -0.97 17.29 -14.59
C ARG A 33 -1.41 16.47 -15.79
N VAL A 34 -1.51 15.16 -15.63
CA VAL A 34 -2.00 14.24 -16.64
C VAL A 34 -3.24 13.51 -16.11
N PRO A 35 -4.27 13.32 -16.95
CA PRO A 35 -5.50 12.67 -16.53
C PRO A 35 -5.24 11.19 -16.24
N ALA A 36 -5.91 10.70 -15.20
CA ALA A 36 -5.86 9.32 -14.75
C ALA A 36 -7.24 8.87 -14.26
N VAL A 37 -7.40 7.57 -14.10
CA VAL A 37 -8.59 6.94 -13.52
C VAL A 37 -8.16 5.97 -12.44
N SER A 38 -8.86 5.96 -11.30
CA SER A 38 -8.65 4.94 -10.27
C SER A 38 -9.10 3.57 -10.79
N LEU A 39 -8.28 2.59 -10.58
CA LEU A 39 -8.59 1.18 -10.76
C LEU A 39 -9.05 0.58 -9.42
N GLY A 40 -8.60 -0.61 -9.09
CA GLY A 40 -8.93 -1.29 -7.86
C GLY A 40 -7.92 -1.08 -6.73
N GLY A 41 -8.15 -1.77 -5.65
CA GLY A 41 -7.31 -1.72 -4.47
C GLY A 41 -7.85 -2.56 -3.32
N SER A 42 -7.29 -2.35 -2.13
CA SER A 42 -7.71 -2.99 -0.89
C SER A 42 -7.81 -1.97 0.23
N GLU A 43 -8.98 -1.85 0.84
CA GLU A 43 -9.15 -1.06 2.07
C GLU A 43 -8.49 -1.72 3.28
N ILE A 44 -8.21 -3.02 3.20
CA ILE A 44 -7.62 -3.81 4.28
C ILE A 44 -6.13 -3.54 4.38
N SER A 45 -5.39 -3.70 3.27
CA SER A 45 -3.95 -3.44 3.20
C SER A 45 -3.62 -1.99 2.82
N ASP A 46 -4.62 -1.18 2.45
CA ASP A 46 -4.46 0.17 1.90
C ASP A 46 -3.72 0.21 0.55
N ALA A 47 -3.73 -0.88 -0.22
CA ALA A 47 -3.16 -0.93 -1.57
C ALA A 47 -4.10 -0.27 -2.58
N GLY A 48 -3.58 0.56 -3.47
CA GLY A 48 -4.36 1.23 -4.51
C GLY A 48 -3.64 1.28 -5.86
N MET A 49 -4.42 1.26 -6.92
CA MET A 49 -3.92 1.29 -8.30
C MET A 49 -4.70 2.31 -9.14
N LEU A 50 -4.01 3.02 -10.02
CA LEU A 50 -4.63 3.88 -11.03
C LEU A 50 -3.92 3.77 -12.37
N LYS A 51 -4.59 4.26 -13.40
CA LYS A 51 -4.11 4.26 -14.78
C LYS A 51 -4.10 5.68 -15.33
N ILE A 52 -2.97 6.12 -15.85
CA ILE A 52 -2.90 7.32 -16.67
C ILE A 52 -3.67 7.05 -17.98
N THR A 53 -4.64 7.90 -18.29
CA THR A 53 -5.52 7.72 -19.48
C THR A 53 -5.00 8.44 -20.72
N ARG A 54 -4.06 9.36 -20.56
CA ARG A 54 -3.40 10.02 -21.68
C ARG A 54 -2.44 9.03 -22.37
N LYS A 55 -2.58 8.86 -23.69
CA LYS A 55 -1.65 8.07 -24.49
C LYS A 55 -0.22 8.64 -24.43
N GLY A 56 0.78 7.76 -24.33
CA GLY A 56 2.19 8.13 -24.28
C GLY A 56 3.02 7.01 -23.66
N LYS A 57 4.33 7.20 -23.69
CA LYS A 57 5.29 6.38 -22.97
C LYS A 57 5.71 7.13 -21.71
N TRP A 58 5.59 6.44 -20.58
CA TRP A 58 5.88 7.02 -19.27
C TRP A 58 7.15 6.42 -18.70
N PRO A 59 8.07 7.24 -18.15
CA PRO A 59 9.16 6.70 -17.34
C PRO A 59 8.56 6.01 -16.11
N PHE A 60 9.08 4.86 -15.76
CA PHE A 60 8.57 4.05 -14.67
C PHE A 60 9.70 3.46 -13.82
N ALA A 61 9.39 3.10 -12.59
CA ALA A 61 10.28 2.39 -11.68
C ALA A 61 9.90 0.90 -11.65
N PRO A 62 10.90 -0.01 -11.60
CA PRO A 62 10.64 -1.43 -11.43
C PRO A 62 10.09 -1.73 -10.04
N ILE A 63 9.27 -2.76 -9.97
CA ILE A 63 8.80 -3.33 -8.70
C ILE A 63 9.70 -4.51 -8.31
N ALA A 64 10.00 -4.63 -7.01
CA ALA A 64 10.80 -5.73 -6.50
C ALA A 64 10.07 -7.08 -6.66
N PRO A 65 10.78 -8.18 -6.88
CA PRO A 65 10.21 -9.52 -6.74
C PRO A 65 9.65 -9.76 -5.34
N MET A 66 8.76 -10.74 -5.21
CA MET A 66 8.26 -11.18 -3.90
C MET A 66 9.41 -11.57 -2.98
N ASP A 67 9.25 -11.31 -1.69
CA ASP A 67 10.20 -11.64 -0.63
C ASP A 67 11.62 -11.04 -0.75
N LYS A 68 11.78 -10.05 -1.63
CA LYS A 68 13.07 -9.37 -1.83
C LYS A 68 13.49 -8.56 -0.60
N SER A 69 12.54 -7.90 0.09
CA SER A 69 12.83 -7.06 1.24
C SER A 69 12.78 -7.84 2.56
N LYS A 70 13.74 -7.57 3.45
CA LYS A 70 13.86 -8.20 4.78
C LYS A 70 14.03 -7.15 5.87
N VAL A 71 13.74 -7.53 7.11
CA VAL A 71 14.05 -6.70 8.28
C VAL A 71 15.56 -6.42 8.32
N SER A 72 15.92 -5.19 8.65
CA SER A 72 17.26 -4.60 8.65
C SER A 72 17.78 -4.15 7.28
N ASP A 73 17.10 -4.42 6.17
CA ASP A 73 17.49 -3.90 4.87
C ASP A 73 17.42 -2.38 4.82
N TRP A 74 18.39 -1.78 4.18
CA TRP A 74 18.37 -0.36 3.88
C TRP A 74 17.31 -0.04 2.81
N CYS A 75 16.60 1.05 3.03
CA CYS A 75 15.57 1.54 2.12
C CYS A 75 15.57 3.07 2.06
N PHE A 76 14.94 3.64 1.05
CA PHE A 76 14.71 5.07 0.98
C PHE A 76 13.28 5.40 0.54
N ALA A 77 12.66 6.30 1.28
CA ALA A 77 11.34 6.83 1.00
C ALA A 77 11.43 8.04 0.07
N ILE A 78 10.56 8.08 -0.93
CA ILE A 78 10.42 9.23 -1.82
C ILE A 78 9.01 9.79 -1.72
N GLY A 79 8.89 11.10 -1.48
CA GLY A 79 7.57 11.72 -1.32
C GLY A 79 7.56 13.24 -1.39
N HIS A 80 6.38 13.78 -1.11
CA HIS A 80 6.12 15.23 -1.06
C HIS A 80 5.49 15.58 0.30
N PRO A 81 6.30 15.64 1.39
CA PRO A 81 5.80 15.98 2.71
C PRO A 81 5.10 17.35 2.70
N GLY A 82 3.91 17.43 3.28
CA GLY A 82 3.08 18.63 3.23
C GLY A 82 2.41 18.90 1.87
N GLY A 83 2.55 17.97 0.91
CA GLY A 83 2.03 18.10 -0.45
C GLY A 83 3.09 18.54 -1.46
N TYR A 84 2.66 18.67 -2.72
CA TYR A 84 3.54 19.06 -3.82
C TYR A 84 3.99 20.52 -3.68
N ASP A 85 5.29 20.72 -3.81
CA ASP A 85 5.94 22.02 -3.83
C ASP A 85 7.00 22.01 -4.96
N ASP A 86 6.84 22.87 -5.95
CA ASP A 86 7.70 22.93 -7.15
C ASP A 86 9.11 23.45 -6.85
N LYS A 87 9.27 24.28 -5.81
CA LYS A 87 10.57 24.82 -5.40
C LYS A 87 11.37 23.79 -4.61
N ARG A 88 10.71 23.08 -3.68
CA ARG A 88 11.36 22.04 -2.88
C ARG A 88 11.61 20.77 -3.70
N GLY A 89 10.70 20.43 -4.62
CA GLY A 89 10.74 19.18 -5.35
C GLY A 89 10.39 17.96 -4.49
N VAL A 90 10.88 16.79 -4.90
CA VAL A 90 10.72 15.54 -4.17
C VAL A 90 11.72 15.45 -3.02
N VAL A 91 11.30 14.85 -1.91
CA VAL A 91 12.15 14.62 -0.72
C VAL A 91 12.51 13.15 -0.64
N VAL A 92 13.79 12.85 -0.46
CA VAL A 92 14.32 11.50 -0.23
C VAL A 92 14.73 11.37 1.23
N ARG A 93 14.33 10.27 1.86
CA ARG A 93 14.67 9.96 3.26
C ARG A 93 15.19 8.53 3.35
N LEU A 94 16.40 8.40 3.87
CA LEU A 94 17.05 7.11 4.11
C LEU A 94 16.51 6.49 5.39
N GLY A 95 16.42 5.17 5.42
CA GLY A 95 16.05 4.39 6.61
C GLY A 95 16.27 2.92 6.44
N ARG A 96 15.71 2.16 7.37
CA ARG A 96 15.74 0.69 7.37
C ARG A 96 14.35 0.11 7.53
N VAL A 97 14.16 -1.08 7.00
CA VAL A 97 13.01 -1.93 7.32
C VAL A 97 13.16 -2.42 8.75
N ILE A 98 12.22 -2.07 9.63
CA ILE A 98 12.28 -2.41 11.07
C ILE A 98 11.31 -3.53 11.45
N ALA A 99 10.24 -3.73 10.67
CA ALA A 99 9.34 -4.87 10.79
C ALA A 99 8.67 -5.17 9.46
N LYS A 100 8.28 -6.42 9.23
CA LYS A 100 7.55 -6.85 8.04
C LYS A 100 6.62 -8.00 8.38
N THR A 101 5.39 -7.91 7.90
CA THR A 101 4.37 -8.97 7.85
C THR A 101 3.87 -9.08 6.41
N ASP A 102 2.95 -10.00 6.12
CA ASP A 102 2.36 -10.15 4.79
C ASP A 102 1.56 -8.90 4.35
N GLU A 103 1.03 -8.12 5.30
CA GLU A 103 0.16 -6.97 5.03
C GLU A 103 0.80 -5.62 5.33
N THR A 104 1.92 -5.59 6.07
CA THR A 104 2.52 -4.34 6.53
C THR A 104 4.04 -4.42 6.55
N LEU A 105 4.68 -3.42 5.99
CA LEU A 105 6.10 -3.16 6.16
C LEU A 105 6.25 -1.88 6.99
N GLN A 106 7.13 -1.90 7.96
CA GLN A 106 7.47 -0.73 8.79
C GLN A 106 8.91 -0.31 8.54
N SER A 107 9.14 0.99 8.42
CA SER A 107 10.49 1.55 8.33
C SER A 107 10.69 2.69 9.32
N ASP A 108 11.95 3.02 9.61
CA ASP A 108 12.34 4.23 10.35
C ASP A 108 12.52 5.46 9.45
N SER A 109 12.26 5.33 8.13
CA SER A 109 12.19 6.46 7.21
C SER A 109 10.97 7.33 7.55
N ARG A 110 11.20 8.47 8.20
CA ARG A 110 10.12 9.33 8.69
C ARG A 110 9.20 9.82 7.58
N LEU A 111 7.93 9.41 7.63
CA LEU A 111 6.87 9.91 6.76
C LEU A 111 6.16 11.12 7.38
N LEU A 112 5.56 11.92 6.53
CA LEU A 112 4.73 13.07 6.90
C LEU A 112 3.44 13.07 6.06
N GLY A 113 2.44 13.82 6.50
CA GLY A 113 1.24 14.04 5.69
C GLY A 113 1.61 14.56 4.29
N GLY A 114 1.01 13.96 3.24
CA GLY A 114 1.35 14.24 1.84
C GLY A 114 2.27 13.19 1.19
N ASP A 115 2.93 12.33 1.96
CA ASP A 115 3.74 11.24 1.42
C ASP A 115 2.90 10.02 1.00
N SER A 116 1.66 9.92 1.47
CA SER A 116 0.74 8.80 1.18
C SER A 116 0.71 8.41 -0.30
N GLY A 117 0.86 7.12 -0.56
CA GLY A 117 0.93 6.56 -1.91
C GLY A 117 2.29 6.69 -2.59
N GLY A 118 3.27 7.36 -2.00
CA GLY A 118 4.64 7.43 -2.50
C GLY A 118 5.38 6.10 -2.32
N PRO A 119 6.48 5.86 -3.06
CA PRO A 119 7.23 4.62 -3.03
C PRO A 119 8.30 4.57 -1.93
N LEU A 120 8.49 3.35 -1.39
CA LEU A 120 9.68 2.95 -0.66
C LEU A 120 10.52 2.08 -1.58
N PHE A 121 11.80 2.40 -1.73
CA PHE A 121 12.73 1.70 -2.59
C PHE A 121 13.80 0.93 -1.81
N ASN A 122 14.28 -0.17 -2.39
CA ASN A 122 15.57 -0.76 -2.02
C ASN A 122 16.73 -0.05 -2.71
N PHE A 123 17.98 -0.45 -2.43
CA PHE A 123 19.16 0.13 -3.06
C PHE A 123 19.43 -0.36 -4.50
N ASP A 124 18.68 -1.37 -4.96
CA ASP A 124 18.67 -1.78 -6.37
C ASP A 124 17.76 -0.86 -7.23
N GLY A 125 17.07 0.09 -6.59
CA GLY A 125 16.13 1.02 -7.26
C GLY A 125 14.76 0.40 -7.56
N GLU A 126 14.41 -0.68 -6.88
CA GLU A 126 13.13 -1.36 -7.01
C GLU A 126 12.17 -0.95 -5.90
N ILE A 127 10.89 -0.84 -6.22
CA ILE A 127 9.84 -0.52 -5.27
C ILE A 127 9.57 -1.74 -4.40
N ILE A 128 9.78 -1.62 -3.07
CA ILE A 128 9.51 -2.67 -2.08
C ILE A 128 8.22 -2.46 -1.30
N ALA A 129 7.71 -1.21 -1.26
CA ALA A 129 6.44 -0.90 -0.60
C ALA A 129 5.89 0.48 -1.04
N ILE A 130 4.65 0.76 -0.68
CA ILE A 130 3.95 2.04 -0.91
C ILE A 130 3.59 2.67 0.44
N HIS A 131 3.86 3.96 0.62
CA HIS A 131 3.56 4.69 1.86
C HIS A 131 2.06 4.71 2.14
N SER A 132 1.68 4.29 3.34
CA SER A 132 0.28 4.21 3.77
C SER A 132 0.00 5.20 4.90
N ARG A 133 0.42 4.90 6.11
CA ARG A 133 0.06 5.65 7.31
C ARG A 133 1.25 5.85 8.24
N ILE A 134 1.10 6.83 9.11
CA ILE A 134 2.00 7.10 10.23
C ILE A 134 1.23 6.95 11.54
N SER A 135 1.93 6.66 12.64
CA SER A 135 1.36 6.80 13.98
C SER A 135 1.89 8.10 14.63
N GLU A 136 1.42 8.38 15.84
CA GLU A 136 1.90 9.51 16.64
C GLU A 136 3.39 9.38 17.01
N LYS A 137 3.93 8.15 17.03
CA LYS A 137 5.35 7.90 17.25
C LYS A 137 6.12 8.10 15.96
N SER A 138 7.16 8.92 15.99
CA SER A 138 7.94 9.33 14.81
C SER A 138 8.70 8.19 14.10
N ASP A 139 8.87 7.05 14.76
CA ASP A 139 9.53 5.85 14.26
C ASP A 139 8.56 4.80 13.68
N GLN A 140 7.25 5.07 13.73
CA GLN A 140 6.21 4.17 13.23
C GLN A 140 5.66 4.66 11.88
N ASN A 141 6.38 4.33 10.82
CA ASN A 141 6.02 4.65 9.44
C ASN A 141 5.64 3.34 8.73
N PHE A 142 4.36 3.25 8.33
CA PHE A 142 3.80 2.02 7.79
C PHE A 142 3.59 2.13 6.29
N HIS A 143 3.92 1.04 5.61
CA HIS A 143 3.86 0.90 4.17
C HIS A 143 3.10 -0.38 3.79
N VAL A 144 2.46 -0.36 2.65
CA VAL A 144 1.88 -1.54 2.00
C VAL A 144 3.01 -2.29 1.30
N PRO A 145 3.35 -3.53 1.71
CA PRO A 145 4.38 -4.32 1.04
C PRO A 145 4.03 -4.56 -0.42
N ILE A 146 5.05 -4.68 -1.28
CA ILE A 146 4.82 -4.94 -2.71
C ILE A 146 4.14 -6.29 -2.96
N GLU A 147 4.28 -7.23 -2.05
CA GLU A 147 3.63 -8.54 -2.03
C GLU A 147 2.11 -8.43 -2.09
N CYS A 148 1.52 -7.45 -1.40
CA CYS A 148 0.06 -7.18 -1.46
C CYS A 148 -0.40 -6.86 -2.89
N PHE A 149 0.44 -6.17 -3.67
CA PHE A 149 0.14 -5.85 -5.07
C PHE A 149 0.36 -7.07 -5.96
N HIS A 150 1.42 -7.83 -5.77
CA HIS A 150 1.68 -9.05 -6.55
C HIS A 150 0.54 -10.07 -6.38
N THR A 151 0.12 -10.34 -5.13
CA THR A 151 -0.92 -11.31 -4.81
C THR A 151 -2.27 -10.94 -5.42
N ASN A 152 -2.61 -9.64 -5.47
CA ASN A 152 -3.92 -9.17 -5.88
C ASN A 152 -3.89 -8.38 -7.20
N TRP A 153 -2.86 -8.55 -8.02
CA TRP A 153 -2.58 -7.75 -9.20
C TRP A 153 -3.75 -7.65 -10.18
N GLU A 154 -4.26 -8.79 -10.64
CA GLU A 154 -5.36 -8.82 -11.60
C GLU A 154 -6.64 -8.25 -11.00
N PHE A 155 -6.89 -8.52 -9.72
CA PHE A 155 -8.04 -7.99 -9.01
C PHE A 155 -8.04 -6.45 -8.97
N TYR A 156 -6.90 -5.84 -8.65
CA TYR A 156 -6.78 -4.38 -8.65
C TYR A 156 -6.84 -3.81 -10.07
N ARG A 157 -6.21 -4.47 -11.03
CA ARG A 157 -6.17 -4.04 -12.43
C ARG A 157 -7.55 -4.02 -13.09
N THR A 158 -8.44 -4.94 -12.72
CA THR A 158 -9.82 -5.01 -13.24
C THR A 158 -10.77 -4.02 -12.57
N GLY A 159 -10.30 -3.26 -11.59
CA GLY A 159 -11.11 -2.22 -10.93
C GLY A 159 -11.86 -2.70 -9.71
N GLU A 160 -11.50 -3.83 -9.15
CA GLU A 160 -12.12 -4.38 -7.94
C GLU A 160 -11.50 -3.76 -6.68
N ILE A 161 -12.33 -3.52 -5.65
CA ILE A 161 -11.87 -3.11 -4.33
C ILE A 161 -12.15 -4.22 -3.32
N LEU A 162 -11.08 -4.69 -2.66
CA LEU A 162 -11.18 -5.60 -1.53
C LEU A 162 -11.61 -4.82 -0.29
N THR A 163 -12.79 -5.13 0.20
CA THR A 163 -13.33 -4.62 1.46
C THR A 163 -13.54 -5.79 2.42
N PHE A 164 -13.61 -5.53 3.72
CA PHE A 164 -13.96 -6.57 4.70
C PHE A 164 -15.27 -7.28 4.35
N ASN A 165 -16.28 -6.55 3.88
CA ASN A 165 -17.57 -7.13 3.49
C ASN A 165 -17.46 -8.09 2.29
N LYS A 166 -16.57 -7.84 1.33
CA LYS A 166 -16.30 -8.77 0.22
C LYS A 166 -15.60 -10.04 0.70
N LEU A 167 -14.65 -9.93 1.64
CA LEU A 167 -13.97 -11.11 2.21
C LEU A 167 -14.92 -12.03 2.94
N VAL A 168 -15.93 -11.50 3.64
CA VAL A 168 -16.98 -12.31 4.29
C VAL A 168 -17.69 -13.23 3.31
N GLY A 169 -17.86 -12.83 2.03
CA GLY A 169 -18.44 -13.67 0.97
C GLY A 169 -17.47 -14.66 0.32
N MET A 170 -16.16 -14.53 0.54
CA MET A 170 -15.09 -15.32 -0.12
C MET A 170 -14.44 -16.37 0.80
N GLY A 171 -15.10 -16.78 1.88
CA GLY A 171 -14.55 -17.75 2.85
C GLY A 171 -13.64 -17.15 3.91
N PHE A 172 -13.70 -15.86 4.11
CA PHE A 172 -12.98 -15.15 5.17
C PHE A 172 -13.48 -15.58 6.56
N LEU A 173 -12.59 -16.11 7.40
CA LEU A 173 -12.95 -16.57 8.74
C LEU A 173 -13.33 -15.40 9.67
N GLY A 174 -12.61 -14.29 9.60
CA GLY A 174 -12.94 -13.06 10.33
C GLY A 174 -12.48 -13.04 11.77
N VAL A 175 -11.31 -13.57 12.05
CA VAL A 175 -10.65 -13.50 13.36
C VAL A 175 -9.31 -12.77 13.25
N GLY A 176 -8.98 -12.00 14.28
CA GLY A 176 -7.61 -11.57 14.55
C GLY A 176 -7.03 -12.46 15.63
N CYS A 177 -5.85 -13.03 15.38
CA CYS A 177 -5.19 -13.95 16.30
C CYS A 177 -3.79 -13.49 16.64
N GLU A 178 -3.32 -13.92 17.82
CA GLU A 178 -1.91 -13.91 18.19
C GLU A 178 -1.42 -15.34 18.42
N LYS A 179 -0.15 -15.58 18.13
CA LYS A 179 0.48 -16.87 18.38
C LYS A 179 0.93 -16.93 19.84
N THR A 180 0.56 -18.02 20.51
CA THR A 180 0.98 -18.34 21.87
C THR A 180 1.68 -19.70 21.89
N ASP A 181 2.30 -20.07 22.98
CA ASP A 181 2.92 -21.40 23.16
C ASP A 181 1.88 -22.54 23.12
N ALA A 182 0.63 -22.24 23.43
CA ALA A 182 -0.49 -23.21 23.40
C ALA A 182 -1.23 -23.27 22.06
N GLY A 183 -0.93 -22.36 21.11
CA GLY A 183 -1.62 -22.31 19.81
C GLY A 183 -1.92 -20.87 19.38
N LEU A 184 -3.10 -20.66 18.80
CA LEU A 184 -3.60 -19.32 18.41
C LEU A 184 -4.65 -18.87 19.42
N ASN A 185 -4.48 -17.67 19.95
CA ASN A 185 -5.45 -17.01 20.80
C ASN A 185 -6.24 -15.97 19.97
N ILE A 186 -7.57 -16.01 20.02
CA ILE A 186 -8.41 -15.06 19.28
C ILE A 186 -8.45 -13.71 20.02
N LEU A 187 -7.93 -12.68 19.38
CA LEU A 187 -7.94 -11.30 19.89
C LEU A 187 -9.27 -10.59 19.63
N ASN A 188 -9.85 -10.83 18.46
CA ASN A 188 -11.13 -10.25 18.05
C ASN A 188 -11.83 -11.11 17.02
N VAL A 189 -13.15 -10.96 16.95
CA VAL A 189 -14.01 -11.58 15.92
C VAL A 189 -14.74 -10.47 15.18
N ILE A 190 -14.72 -10.51 13.86
CA ILE A 190 -15.39 -9.51 13.02
C ILE A 190 -16.89 -9.88 12.92
N LYS A 191 -17.74 -8.97 13.34
CA LYS A 191 -19.20 -9.16 13.29
C LYS A 191 -19.67 -9.46 11.85
N GLY A 192 -20.52 -10.49 11.71
CA GLY A 192 -21.02 -10.97 10.42
C GLY A 192 -20.05 -11.87 9.65
N SER A 193 -18.87 -12.16 10.17
CA SER A 193 -17.90 -13.09 9.59
C SER A 193 -18.32 -14.55 9.77
N ALA A 194 -17.58 -15.50 9.16
CA ALA A 194 -17.79 -16.91 9.39
C ALA A 194 -17.57 -17.28 10.87
N ALA A 195 -16.53 -16.74 11.49
CA ALA A 195 -16.24 -16.96 12.91
C ALA A 195 -17.38 -16.48 13.83
N ASP A 196 -17.95 -15.30 13.57
CA ASP A 196 -19.09 -14.76 14.33
C ASP A 196 -20.33 -15.65 14.18
N ARG A 197 -20.61 -16.12 12.96
CA ARG A 197 -21.76 -17.03 12.71
C ARG A 197 -21.64 -18.38 13.37
N ILE A 198 -20.42 -18.91 13.55
CA ILE A 198 -20.18 -20.19 14.26
C ILE A 198 -19.91 -20.00 15.74
N GLY A 199 -20.01 -18.77 16.24
CA GLY A 199 -19.96 -18.45 17.66
C GLY A 199 -18.56 -18.37 18.28
N LEU A 200 -17.49 -18.22 17.47
CA LEU A 200 -16.16 -17.93 18.02
C LEU A 200 -16.16 -16.59 18.73
N ILE A 201 -15.47 -16.53 19.86
CA ILE A 201 -15.34 -15.30 20.66
C ILE A 201 -13.87 -15.00 20.98
N LYS A 202 -13.63 -13.81 21.51
CA LYS A 202 -12.30 -13.41 22.01
C LYS A 202 -11.85 -14.37 23.11
N ASN A 203 -10.58 -14.78 23.06
CA ASN A 203 -9.88 -15.73 23.95
C ASN A 203 -10.30 -17.21 23.77
N ASP A 204 -10.97 -17.58 22.67
CA ASP A 204 -11.09 -18.98 22.23
C ASP A 204 -9.74 -19.51 21.71
#